data_944fa1e408f37a1b95840a16b20a5f25
#
_entry.id   944fa1e408f37a1b95840a16b20a5f25
#
_cell.length_a   1.000
_cell.length_b   1.000
_cell.length_c   1.000
_cell.angle_alpha   90.00
_cell.angle_beta   90.00
_cell.angle_gamma   90.00
#
_symmetry.space_group_name_H-M   'P 1'
#
loop_
_entity.id
_entity.type
_entity.pdbx_description
1 polymer ?
#
loop_
_entity_poly.entity_id
_entity_poly.type
_entity_poly.pdbx_seq_one_letter_code
_entity_poly.pdbx_strand_id
1 'polypeptide(L)'
;DFRLKLLFEEIQELATAALDIEELNDKDDRYGLMQNLLKEMCDVVYVIKGMAVSFGMDFDGAFKLVHKSNMSKLPLIKDADGKVMKGLNYEPPILEGLVH
;
A
#
# COMPACT_ATOMS: atom_id res chain seq x y z
N ASP A 1 4.19 -21.40 2.83
CA ASP A 1 4.77 -20.85 1.63
C ASP A 1 5.81 -19.81 1.96
N PHE A 2 6.97 -19.95 1.35
CA PHE A 2 8.12 -19.07 1.61
C PHE A 2 7.82 -17.60 1.30
N ARG A 3 7.14 -17.32 0.19
CA ARG A 3 6.82 -15.94 -0.20
C ARG A 3 5.86 -15.28 0.77
N LEU A 4 4.87 -16.02 1.22
CA LEU A 4 3.89 -15.50 2.18
C LEU A 4 4.55 -15.21 3.52
N LYS A 5 5.42 -16.13 3.97
CA LYS A 5 6.20 -15.94 5.19
C LYS A 5 7.07 -14.68 5.10
N LEU A 6 7.77 -14.52 3.98
CA LEU A 6 8.60 -13.35 3.73
C LEU A 6 7.79 -12.05 3.75
N LEU A 7 6.61 -12.06 3.13
CA LEU A 7 5.72 -10.90 3.13
C LEU A 7 5.30 -10.52 4.56
N PHE A 8 4.93 -11.50 5.38
CA PHE A 8 4.57 -11.24 6.77
C PHE A 8 5.73 -10.64 7.56
N GLU A 9 6.95 -11.14 7.35
CA GLU A 9 8.14 -10.59 8.00
C GLU A 9 8.36 -9.13 7.61
N GLU A 10 8.25 -8.80 6.32
CA GLU A 10 8.45 -7.43 5.85
C GLU A 10 7.35 -6.49 6.33
N ILE A 11 6.11 -6.95 6.40
CA ILE A 11 5.00 -6.16 6.94
C ILE A 11 5.24 -5.87 8.41
N GLN A 12 5.74 -6.85 9.17
CA GLN A 12 6.03 -6.67 10.60
C GLN A 12 7.15 -5.64 10.81
N GLU A 13 8.19 -5.69 9.98
CA GLU A 13 9.28 -4.72 10.02
C GLU A 13 8.79 -3.32 9.67
N LEU A 14 7.90 -3.20 8.67
CA LEU A 14 7.27 -1.93 8.31
C LEU A 14 6.45 -1.37 9.48
N ALA A 15 5.64 -2.21 10.11
CA ALA A 15 4.82 -1.80 11.25
C ALA A 15 5.71 -1.29 12.40
N THR A 16 6.81 -1.98 12.70
CA THR A 16 7.75 -1.56 13.74
C THR A 16 8.37 -0.20 13.39
N ALA A 17 8.79 0.00 12.14
CA ALA A 17 9.36 1.27 11.71
C ALA A 17 8.36 2.42 11.81
N ALA A 18 7.08 2.17 11.50
CA ALA A 18 6.02 3.17 11.63
C ALA A 18 5.76 3.51 13.10
N LEU A 19 5.74 2.51 13.99
CA LEU A 19 5.57 2.74 15.42
C LEU A 19 6.73 3.55 16.00
N ASP A 20 7.95 3.33 15.55
CA ASP A 20 9.11 4.10 15.99
C ASP A 20 8.94 5.59 15.69
N ILE A 21 8.30 5.93 14.57
CA ILE A 21 7.99 7.33 14.23
C ILE A 21 6.89 7.88 15.14
N GLU A 22 5.84 7.11 15.41
CA GLU A 22 4.74 7.54 16.28
C GLU A 22 5.18 7.77 17.72
N GLU A 23 6.17 7.00 18.18
CA GLU A 23 6.70 7.07 19.55
C GLU A 23 7.94 7.94 19.65
N LEU A 24 8.24 8.72 18.61
CA LEU A 24 9.42 9.59 18.52
C LEU A 24 9.45 10.58 19.69
N ASN A 25 10.63 10.75 20.28
CA ASN A 25 10.88 11.76 21.30
C ASN A 25 12.04 12.67 20.85
N ASP A 26 12.33 13.72 21.64
CA ASP A 26 13.32 14.75 21.28
C ASP A 26 14.75 14.21 21.12
N LYS A 27 15.03 13.01 21.66
CA LYS A 27 16.36 12.40 21.59
C LYS A 27 16.55 11.53 20.37
N ASP A 28 15.46 11.21 19.66
CA ASP A 28 15.49 10.30 18.53
C ASP A 28 15.95 11.03 17.27
N ASP A 29 16.63 10.30 16.39
CA ASP A 29 17.02 10.76 15.08
C ASP A 29 15.84 10.59 14.11
N ARG A 30 15.01 11.65 14.03
CA ARG A 30 13.83 11.62 13.16
C ARG A 30 14.20 11.35 11.69
N TYR A 31 15.28 11.96 11.22
CA TYR A 31 15.70 11.80 9.82
C TYR A 31 16.08 10.35 9.52
N GLY A 32 16.86 9.72 10.42
CA GLY A 32 17.23 8.32 10.26
C GLY A 32 16.04 7.39 10.35
N LEU A 33 15.10 7.66 11.27
CA LEU A 33 13.88 6.84 11.40
C LEU A 33 12.99 6.95 10.16
N MET A 34 12.91 8.13 9.56
CA MET A 34 12.13 8.33 8.33
C MET A 34 12.77 7.60 7.15
N GLN A 35 14.10 7.62 7.05
CA GLN A 35 14.80 6.83 6.02
C GLN A 35 14.55 5.34 6.21
N ASN A 36 14.59 4.86 7.45
CA ASN A 36 14.31 3.45 7.73
C ASN A 36 12.87 3.08 7.36
N LEU A 37 11.90 3.94 7.69
CA LEU A 37 10.50 3.70 7.31
C LEU A 37 10.36 3.60 5.79
N LEU A 38 10.98 4.52 5.06
CA LEU A 38 10.93 4.49 3.59
C LEU A 38 11.55 3.21 3.04
N LYS A 39 12.68 2.79 3.59
CA LYS A 39 13.33 1.54 3.20
C LYS A 39 12.42 0.35 3.43
N GLU A 40 11.74 0.28 4.58
CA GLU A 40 10.81 -0.81 4.89
C GLU A 40 9.60 -0.82 3.96
N MET A 41 9.10 0.36 3.58
CA MET A 41 8.05 0.47 2.57
C MET A 41 8.50 -0.14 1.24
N CYS A 42 9.72 0.17 0.82
CA CYS A 42 10.27 -0.37 -0.43
C CYS A 42 10.44 -1.89 -0.36
N ASP A 43 10.86 -2.42 0.78
CA ASP A 43 11.03 -3.87 0.96
C ASP A 43 9.69 -4.62 0.82
N VAL A 44 8.62 -4.08 1.39
CA VAL A 44 7.28 -4.66 1.24
C VAL A 44 6.85 -4.66 -0.22
N VAL A 45 7.02 -3.55 -0.90
CA VAL A 45 6.66 -3.44 -2.33
C VAL A 45 7.51 -4.38 -3.18
N TYR A 46 8.79 -4.53 -2.84
CA TYR A 46 9.69 -5.45 -3.54
C TYR A 46 9.19 -6.89 -3.46
N VAL A 47 8.77 -7.33 -2.27
CA VAL A 47 8.22 -8.68 -2.10
C VAL A 47 6.91 -8.85 -2.86
N ILE A 48 6.04 -7.84 -2.82
CA ILE A 48 4.76 -7.86 -3.57
C ILE A 48 5.02 -7.97 -5.07
N LYS A 49 5.95 -7.18 -5.61
CA LYS A 49 6.29 -7.24 -7.04
C LYS A 49 6.92 -8.58 -7.42
N GLY A 50 7.75 -9.14 -6.55
CA GLY A 50 8.31 -10.47 -6.75
C GLY A 50 7.22 -11.54 -6.84
N MET A 51 6.22 -11.45 -5.98
CA MET A 51 5.05 -12.35 -6.02
C MET A 51 4.31 -12.22 -7.34
N ALA A 52 4.05 -10.99 -7.79
CA ALA A 52 3.36 -10.75 -9.06
C ALA A 52 4.13 -11.35 -10.24
N VAL A 53 5.45 -11.19 -10.28
CA VAL A 53 6.29 -11.80 -11.31
C VAL A 53 6.15 -13.33 -11.29
N SER A 54 6.16 -13.93 -10.10
CA SER A 54 6.00 -15.38 -9.94
C SER A 54 4.70 -15.92 -10.50
N PHE A 55 3.63 -15.14 -10.39
CA PHE A 55 2.30 -15.55 -10.87
C PHE A 55 2.01 -15.03 -12.27
N GLY A 56 2.95 -14.36 -12.93
CA GLY A 56 2.75 -13.85 -14.29
C GLY A 56 1.80 -12.67 -14.37
N MET A 57 1.72 -11.86 -13.31
CA MET A 57 0.82 -10.73 -13.24
C MET A 57 1.51 -9.42 -13.60
N ASP A 58 0.81 -8.53 -14.28
CA ASP A 58 1.29 -7.17 -14.55
C ASP A 58 0.92 -6.25 -13.38
N PHE A 59 1.77 -6.22 -12.36
CA PHE A 59 1.52 -5.42 -11.16
C PHE A 59 1.49 -3.91 -11.48
N ASP A 60 2.45 -3.41 -12.25
CA ASP A 60 2.53 -1.98 -12.54
C ASP A 60 1.32 -1.48 -13.32
N GLY A 61 0.87 -2.26 -14.31
CA GLY A 61 -0.36 -1.95 -15.04
C GLY A 61 -1.58 -1.98 -14.14
N ALA A 62 -1.68 -2.99 -13.28
CA ALA A 62 -2.79 -3.08 -12.32
C ALA A 62 -2.78 -1.92 -11.33
N PHE A 63 -1.60 -1.54 -10.83
CA PHE A 63 -1.49 -0.44 -9.87
C PHE A 63 -1.99 0.88 -10.46
N LYS A 64 -1.67 1.16 -11.73
CA LYS A 64 -2.18 2.36 -12.41
C LYS A 64 -3.70 2.37 -12.47
N LEU A 65 -4.32 1.24 -12.77
CA LEU A 65 -5.78 1.13 -12.83
C LEU A 65 -6.42 1.26 -11.45
N VAL A 66 -5.82 0.66 -10.44
CA VAL A 66 -6.29 0.78 -9.06
C VAL A 66 -6.17 2.23 -8.59
N HIS A 67 -5.06 2.90 -8.93
CA HIS A 67 -4.89 4.32 -8.61
C HIS A 67 -5.98 5.17 -9.26
N LYS A 68 -6.24 4.95 -10.55
CA LYS A 68 -7.31 5.66 -11.27
C LYS A 68 -8.66 5.42 -10.61
N SER A 69 -8.95 4.17 -10.22
CA SER A 69 -10.18 3.84 -9.50
C SER A 69 -10.26 4.58 -8.16
N ASN A 70 -9.18 4.60 -7.41
CA ASN A 70 -9.15 5.32 -6.13
C ASN A 70 -9.37 6.82 -6.31
N MET A 71 -8.79 7.41 -7.35
CA MET A 71 -9.02 8.83 -7.67
C MET A 71 -10.46 9.10 -8.07
N SER A 72 -11.13 8.13 -8.69
CA SER A 72 -12.54 8.28 -9.09
C SER A 72 -13.50 8.30 -7.90
N LYS A 73 -13.03 7.93 -6.70
CA LYS A 73 -13.85 8.04 -5.48
C LYS A 73 -14.02 9.48 -5.03
N LEU A 74 -13.21 10.40 -5.56
CA LEU A 74 -13.24 11.81 -5.19
C LEU A 74 -14.22 12.60 -6.05
N PRO A 75 -14.85 13.64 -5.49
CA PRO A 75 -14.82 13.99 -4.07
C PRO A 75 -15.60 12.98 -3.22
N LEU A 76 -15.08 12.69 -2.02
CA LEU A 76 -15.79 11.82 -1.09
C LEU A 76 -17.05 12.53 -0.58
N ILE A 77 -18.09 11.75 -0.33
CA ILE A 77 -19.34 12.25 0.25
C ILE A 77 -19.58 11.57 1.59
N LYS A 78 -20.45 12.17 2.41
CA LYS A 78 -20.85 11.58 3.69
C LYS A 78 -22.35 11.30 3.66
N ASP A 79 -22.76 10.19 4.26
CA ASP A 79 -24.17 9.89 4.46
C ASP A 79 -24.74 10.67 5.67
N ALA A 80 -26.01 10.44 5.97
CA ALA A 80 -26.70 11.12 7.07
C ALA A 80 -26.06 10.84 8.44
N ASP A 81 -25.36 9.71 8.58
CA ASP A 81 -24.69 9.32 9.83
C ASP A 81 -23.23 9.78 9.89
N GLY A 82 -22.76 10.52 8.88
CA GLY A 82 -21.40 11.04 8.82
C GLY A 82 -20.39 10.02 8.27
N LYS A 83 -20.83 8.87 7.79
CA LYS A 83 -19.96 7.86 7.19
C LYS A 83 -19.47 8.33 5.82
N VAL A 84 -18.16 8.22 5.60
CA VAL A 84 -17.55 8.56 4.31
C VAL A 84 -17.92 7.51 3.27
N MET A 85 -18.41 7.98 2.13
CA MET A 85 -18.82 7.13 1.01
C MET A 85 -18.06 7.50 -0.25
N LYS A 86 -18.04 6.58 -1.20
CA LYS A 86 -17.44 6.84 -2.52
C LYS A 86 -18.24 7.92 -3.25
N GLY A 87 -17.54 8.79 -3.98
CA GLY A 87 -18.19 9.82 -4.80
C GLY A 87 -19.01 9.24 -5.93
N LEU A 88 -19.81 10.07 -6.57
CA LEU A 88 -20.75 9.67 -7.62
C LEU A 88 -20.05 9.14 -8.88
N ASN A 89 -18.79 9.54 -9.10
CA ASN A 89 -18.05 9.17 -10.30
C ASN A 89 -17.16 7.93 -10.09
N TYR A 90 -17.35 7.24 -8.98
CA TYR A 90 -16.52 6.06 -8.69
C TYR A 90 -16.65 4.99 -9.77
N GLU A 91 -15.50 4.52 -10.23
CA GLU A 91 -15.37 3.42 -11.17
C GLU A 91 -14.45 2.35 -10.56
N PRO A 92 -14.92 1.10 -10.39
CA PRO A 92 -14.06 0.03 -9.87
C PRO A 92 -12.93 -0.29 -10.86
N PRO A 93 -11.78 -0.79 -10.38
CA PRO A 93 -10.70 -1.17 -11.28
C PRO A 93 -11.06 -2.44 -12.04
N ILE A 94 -10.73 -2.49 -13.33
CA ILE A 94 -10.90 -3.66 -14.17
C ILE A 94 -9.51 -4.19 -14.49
N LEU A 95 -9.17 -5.36 -13.93
CA LEU A 95 -7.84 -5.95 -14.04
C LEU A 95 -7.78 -7.13 -15.02
N GLU A 96 -8.82 -7.29 -15.81
CA GLU A 96 -8.86 -8.30 -16.87
C GLU A 96 -7.71 -8.07 -17.85
N GLY A 97 -7.05 -9.14 -18.26
CA GLY A 97 -5.89 -9.06 -19.16
C GLY A 97 -4.55 -8.81 -18.46
N LEU A 98 -4.54 -8.46 -17.16
CA LEU A 98 -3.33 -8.26 -16.37
C LEU A 98 -2.96 -9.49 -15.54
N VAL A 99 -3.79 -10.49 -15.58
CA VAL A 99 -3.63 -11.79 -14.90
C VAL A 99 -3.67 -12.87 -15.97
N HIS A 100 -2.76 -13.84 -15.88
CA HIS A 100 -2.67 -14.94 -16.86
C HIS A 100 -3.00 -16.27 -16.25
#